data_3813f789cb5c83fd5aac5127eea07449
#
_entry.id   3813f789cb5c83fd5aac5127eea07449
#
_cell.length_a   1.000
_cell.length_b   1.000
_cell.length_c   1.000
_cell.angle_alpha   90.00
_cell.angle_beta   90.00
_cell.angle_gamma   90.00
#
_symmetry.space_group_name_H-M   'P 1'
#
loop_
_entity.id
_entity.type
_entity.pdbx_description
1 polymer ?
#
loop_
_entity_poly.entity_id
_entity_poly.type
_entity_poly.pdbx_seq_one_letter_code
_entity_poly.pdbx_strand_id
1 'polypeptide(L)'
;MPEQPDGIWIIASDARTLFANAAMAEILGVPASELIGKPSFDYVFPEDAPAAQKLFDSKQRGDTNPFRFKLRRQDGSPIWVDVQGTPMRNAAGDFIGIVGTFSISARQE
;
A
#
# COMPACT_ATOMS: atom_id res chain seq x y z
N MET A 1 19.35 9.93 16.03
CA MET A 1 19.38 8.92 14.98
C MET A 1 18.25 9.21 13.99
N PRO A 2 18.55 9.35 12.74
CA PRO A 2 17.47 9.63 11.80
C PRO A 2 16.57 8.41 11.66
N GLU A 3 15.28 8.63 11.68
CA GLU A 3 14.33 7.59 11.40
C GLU A 3 14.30 7.36 9.89
N GLN A 4 14.01 6.13 9.49
CA GLN A 4 13.76 5.88 8.09
C GLN A 4 12.47 6.58 7.68
N PRO A 5 12.45 7.25 6.54
CA PRO A 5 11.21 7.86 6.06
C PRO A 5 10.19 6.78 5.78
N ASP A 6 8.93 7.09 6.03
CA ASP A 6 7.84 6.19 5.70
C ASP A 6 7.69 6.05 4.21
N GLY A 7 7.29 4.86 3.76
CA GLY A 7 6.88 4.65 2.40
C GLY A 7 5.52 5.29 2.17
N ILE A 8 5.37 5.98 1.06
CA ILE A 8 4.09 6.56 0.66
C ILE A 8 3.66 5.90 -0.65
N TRP A 9 2.46 5.35 -0.65
CA TRP A 9 1.90 4.68 -1.81
C TRP A 9 0.48 5.18 -1.99
N ILE A 10 0.23 5.83 -3.12
CA ILE A 10 -1.09 6.38 -3.43
C ILE A 10 -1.66 5.55 -4.57
N ILE A 11 -2.85 5.00 -4.35
CA ILE A 11 -3.52 4.19 -5.36
C ILE A 11 -4.87 4.81 -5.72
N ALA A 12 -5.27 4.60 -6.97
CA ALA A 12 -6.57 5.08 -7.46
C ALA A 12 -7.70 4.16 -7.02
N SER A 13 -8.93 4.53 -7.34
CA SER A 13 -10.11 3.74 -6.98
C SER A 13 -10.12 2.34 -7.61
N ASP A 14 -9.36 2.13 -8.68
CA ASP A 14 -9.17 0.81 -9.30
C ASP A 14 -7.92 0.09 -8.80
N ALA A 15 -7.31 0.59 -7.74
CA ALA A 15 -6.12 0.03 -7.10
C ALA A 15 -4.82 0.17 -7.90
N ARG A 16 -4.81 0.94 -8.99
CA ARG A 16 -3.59 1.22 -9.74
C ARG A 16 -2.76 2.27 -9.02
N THR A 17 -1.44 2.12 -9.09
CA THR A 17 -0.52 3.03 -8.43
C THR A 17 -0.49 4.38 -9.15
N LEU A 18 -0.77 5.44 -8.40
CA LEU A 18 -0.66 6.82 -8.88
C LEU A 18 0.68 7.44 -8.49
N PHE A 19 1.19 7.06 -7.32
CA PHE A 19 2.43 7.62 -6.80
C PHE A 19 3.05 6.65 -5.79
N ALA A 20 4.37 6.59 -5.78
CA ALA A 20 5.13 5.91 -4.74
C ALA A 20 6.44 6.68 -4.54
N ASN A 21 6.82 6.91 -3.29
CA ASN A 21 8.08 7.59 -3.01
C ASN A 21 9.24 6.59 -2.99
N ALA A 22 10.45 7.10 -2.86
CA ALA A 22 11.65 6.26 -2.87
C ALA A 22 11.64 5.22 -1.75
N ALA A 23 11.16 5.59 -0.56
CA ALA A 23 11.09 4.66 0.57
C ALA A 23 10.16 3.49 0.26
N MET A 24 9.01 3.75 -0.37
CA MET A 24 8.08 2.68 -0.76
C MET A 24 8.70 1.77 -1.82
N ALA A 25 9.41 2.36 -2.77
CA ALA A 25 10.11 1.60 -3.81
C ALA A 25 11.13 0.65 -3.17
N GLU A 26 11.86 1.10 -2.16
CA GLU A 26 12.81 0.25 -1.44
C GLU A 26 12.10 -0.89 -0.71
N ILE A 27 10.97 -0.61 -0.08
CA ILE A 27 10.19 -1.65 0.62
C ILE A 27 9.81 -2.76 -0.37
N LEU A 28 9.36 -2.40 -1.57
CA LEU A 28 8.93 -3.36 -2.57
C LEU A 28 10.06 -3.93 -3.40
N GLY A 29 11.23 -3.29 -3.38
CA GLY A 29 12.38 -3.75 -4.15
C GLY A 29 12.25 -3.49 -5.65
N VAL A 30 11.58 -2.39 -6.02
CA VAL A 30 11.34 -2.05 -7.42
C VAL A 30 11.46 -0.53 -7.57
N PRO A 31 12.00 -0.02 -8.70
CA PRO A 31 12.07 1.42 -8.90
C PRO A 31 10.69 2.07 -8.87
N ALA A 32 10.59 3.26 -8.27
CA ALA A 32 9.32 3.96 -8.16
C ALA A 32 8.66 4.19 -9.53
N SER A 33 9.46 4.47 -10.55
CA SER A 33 8.95 4.68 -11.92
C SER A 33 8.26 3.45 -12.49
N GLU A 34 8.63 2.25 -12.04
CA GLU A 34 8.00 1.02 -12.50
C GLU A 34 6.73 0.70 -11.75
N LEU A 35 6.50 1.35 -10.60
CA LEU A 35 5.27 1.16 -9.84
C LEU A 35 4.09 1.90 -10.44
N ILE A 36 4.35 3.05 -11.07
CA ILE A 36 3.28 3.90 -11.58
C ILE A 36 2.45 3.14 -12.62
N GLY A 37 1.13 3.14 -12.42
CA GLY A 37 0.19 2.45 -13.30
C GLY A 37 0.03 0.96 -13.02
N LYS A 38 0.87 0.38 -12.16
CA LYS A 38 0.76 -1.03 -11.80
C LYS A 38 -0.31 -1.24 -10.74
N PRO A 39 -1.09 -2.31 -10.82
CA PRO A 39 -2.03 -2.63 -9.76
C PRO A 39 -1.29 -2.91 -8.45
N SER A 40 -1.79 -2.35 -7.36
CA SER A 40 -1.18 -2.59 -6.05
C SER A 40 -1.23 -4.07 -5.66
N PHE A 41 -2.23 -4.81 -6.16
CA PHE A 41 -2.36 -6.24 -5.88
C PHE A 41 -1.26 -7.09 -6.50
N ASP A 42 -0.47 -6.55 -7.43
CA ASP A 42 0.71 -7.26 -7.95
C ASP A 42 1.76 -7.52 -6.86
N TYR A 43 1.69 -6.75 -5.77
CA TYR A 43 2.63 -6.86 -4.64
C TYR A 43 1.98 -7.51 -3.43
N VAL A 44 0.98 -8.35 -3.67
CA VAL A 44 0.28 -9.14 -2.66
C VAL A 44 0.39 -10.61 -3.08
N PHE A 45 0.68 -11.50 -2.11
CA PHE A 45 0.68 -12.92 -2.42
C PHE A 45 -0.74 -13.38 -2.80
N PRO A 46 -0.87 -14.34 -3.73
CA PRO A 46 -2.21 -14.80 -4.14
C PRO A 46 -3.07 -15.28 -2.97
N GLU A 47 -2.47 -15.94 -1.98
CA GLU A 47 -3.21 -16.41 -0.81
C GLU A 47 -3.70 -15.29 0.09
N ASP A 48 -3.10 -14.10 -0.01
CA ASP A 48 -3.48 -12.93 0.77
C ASP A 48 -4.39 -11.98 0.00
N ALA A 49 -4.65 -12.25 -1.27
CA ALA A 49 -5.47 -11.37 -2.10
C ALA A 49 -6.89 -11.15 -1.54
N PRO A 50 -7.58 -12.16 -1.02
CA PRO A 50 -8.90 -11.92 -0.42
C PRO A 50 -8.85 -10.97 0.77
N ALA A 51 -7.81 -11.09 1.62
CA ALA A 51 -7.65 -10.20 2.76
C ALA A 51 -7.34 -8.77 2.30
N ALA A 52 -6.50 -8.63 1.27
CA ALA A 52 -6.18 -7.32 0.70
C ALA A 52 -7.43 -6.65 0.11
N GLN A 53 -8.28 -7.43 -0.56
CA GLN A 53 -9.53 -6.90 -1.11
C GLN A 53 -10.47 -6.41 -0.01
N LYS A 54 -10.56 -7.14 1.09
CA LYS A 54 -11.38 -6.73 2.23
C LYS A 54 -10.88 -5.42 2.83
N LEU A 55 -9.56 -5.26 2.95
CA LEU A 55 -8.97 -4.02 3.45
C LEU A 55 -9.26 -2.86 2.50
N PHE A 56 -9.12 -3.08 1.21
CA PHE A 56 -9.43 -2.07 0.21
C PHE A 56 -10.90 -1.64 0.31
N ASP A 57 -11.81 -2.59 0.38
CA ASP A 57 -13.24 -2.31 0.50
C ASP A 57 -13.57 -1.56 1.79
N SER A 58 -12.89 -1.93 2.89
CA SER A 58 -13.04 -1.26 4.18
C SER A 58 -12.61 0.21 4.10
N LYS A 59 -11.48 0.47 3.44
CA LYS A 59 -11.00 1.85 3.25
C LYS A 59 -11.96 2.65 2.40
N GLN A 60 -12.53 2.04 1.36
CA GLN A 60 -13.52 2.69 0.51
C GLN A 60 -14.74 3.12 1.33
N ARG A 61 -15.08 2.37 2.38
CA ARG A 61 -16.20 2.70 3.28
C ARG A 61 -15.82 3.71 4.37
N GLY A 62 -14.56 4.15 4.41
CA GLY A 62 -14.11 5.19 5.33
C GLY A 62 -13.33 4.70 6.54
N ASP A 63 -12.97 3.43 6.59
CA ASP A 63 -12.13 2.90 7.65
C ASP A 63 -10.74 3.53 7.59
N THR A 64 -10.26 4.06 8.72
CA THR A 64 -8.93 4.66 8.81
C THR A 64 -8.05 3.96 9.83
N ASN A 65 -8.47 2.80 10.34
CA ASN A 65 -7.67 2.08 11.32
C ASN A 65 -6.37 1.56 10.73
N PRO A 66 -5.25 1.68 11.45
CA PRO A 66 -3.99 1.11 10.99
C PRO A 66 -4.05 -0.42 11.04
N PHE A 67 -3.24 -1.06 10.21
CA PHE A 67 -3.18 -2.51 10.18
C PHE A 67 -1.77 -2.95 9.79
N ARG A 68 -1.48 -4.23 10.04
CA ARG A 68 -0.24 -4.89 9.66
C ARG A 68 -0.55 -5.86 8.54
N PHE A 69 0.30 -5.87 7.50
CA PHE A 69 0.04 -6.70 6.34
C PHE A 69 1.34 -7.22 5.73
N LYS A 70 1.26 -8.36 5.06
CA LYS A 70 2.41 -8.96 4.37
C LYS A 70 2.34 -8.62 2.90
N LEU A 71 3.37 -7.95 2.39
CA LEU A 71 3.49 -7.64 0.97
C LEU A 71 4.47 -8.59 0.30
N ARG A 72 4.34 -8.72 -1.01
CA ARG A 72 5.24 -9.51 -1.84
C ARG A 72 6.19 -8.56 -2.54
N ARG A 73 7.48 -8.71 -2.29
CA ARG A 73 8.50 -7.90 -2.93
C ARG A 73 8.71 -8.37 -4.37
N GLN A 74 9.37 -7.55 -5.17
CA GLN A 74 9.64 -7.86 -6.57
C GLN A 74 10.37 -9.20 -6.75
N ASP A 75 11.24 -9.55 -5.81
CA ASP A 75 11.98 -10.83 -5.86
C ASP A 75 11.17 -12.01 -5.33
N GLY A 76 9.92 -11.80 -4.96
CA GLY A 76 9.03 -12.84 -4.45
C GLY A 76 9.10 -13.05 -2.94
N SER A 77 9.97 -12.33 -2.25
CA SER A 77 10.09 -12.48 -0.79
C SER A 77 9.00 -11.70 -0.06
N PRO A 78 8.61 -12.17 1.15
CA PRO A 78 7.63 -11.44 1.95
C PRO A 78 8.28 -10.32 2.74
N ILE A 79 7.52 -9.26 2.98
CA ILE A 79 7.89 -8.21 3.90
C ILE A 79 6.64 -7.77 4.66
N TRP A 80 6.71 -7.79 5.99
CA TRP A 80 5.61 -7.32 6.82
C TRP A 80 5.74 -5.83 7.04
N VAL A 81 4.63 -5.12 6.89
CA VAL A 81 4.59 -3.66 7.01
C VAL A 81 3.45 -3.25 7.92
N ASP A 82 3.64 -2.12 8.58
CA ASP A 82 2.58 -1.44 9.31
C ASP A 82 2.04 -0.34 8.40
N VAL A 83 0.73 -0.31 8.23
CA VAL A 83 0.08 0.52 7.22
C VAL A 83 -0.95 1.44 7.85
N GLN A 84 -0.91 2.70 7.46
CA GLN A 84 -1.97 3.66 7.73
C GLN A 84 -2.55 4.07 6.39
N GLY A 85 -3.77 3.63 6.08
CA GLY A 85 -4.44 3.96 4.83
C GLY A 85 -5.58 4.93 5.06
N THR A 86 -5.63 5.98 4.25
CA THR A 86 -6.65 7.01 4.35
C THR A 86 -7.36 7.14 3.00
N PRO A 87 -8.69 6.97 2.95
CA PRO A 87 -9.41 7.13 1.69
C PRO A 87 -9.40 8.58 1.23
N MET A 88 -9.32 8.76 -0.08
CA MET A 88 -9.43 10.07 -0.71
C MET A 88 -10.78 10.19 -1.40
N ARG A 89 -11.41 11.35 -1.25
CA ARG A 89 -12.68 11.64 -1.90
C ARG A 89 -12.59 12.96 -2.63
N ASN A 90 -13.32 13.07 -3.75
CA ASN A 90 -13.39 14.34 -4.47
C ASN A 90 -14.44 15.25 -3.84
N ALA A 91 -14.65 16.43 -4.42
CA ALA A 91 -15.59 17.43 -3.89
C ALA A 91 -17.03 16.91 -3.87
N ALA A 92 -17.38 15.96 -4.74
CA ALA A 92 -18.70 15.34 -4.78
C ALA A 92 -18.85 14.21 -3.75
N GLY A 93 -17.79 13.86 -3.02
CA GLY A 93 -17.83 12.78 -2.05
C GLY A 93 -17.52 11.40 -2.62
N ASP A 94 -17.15 11.33 -3.90
CA ASP A 94 -16.83 10.05 -4.53
C ASP A 94 -15.45 9.57 -4.10
N PHE A 95 -15.34 8.26 -3.85
CA PHE A 95 -14.08 7.63 -3.52
C PHE A 95 -13.17 7.63 -4.76
N ILE A 96 -11.98 8.21 -4.63
CA ILE A 96 -11.04 8.32 -5.76
C ILE A 96 -9.72 7.61 -5.51
N GLY A 97 -9.50 7.08 -4.32
CA GLY A 97 -8.28 6.32 -4.05
C GLY A 97 -7.94 6.29 -2.57
N ILE A 98 -6.72 5.82 -2.31
CA ILE A 98 -6.22 5.66 -0.95
C ILE A 98 -4.78 6.20 -0.89
N VAL A 99 -4.49 6.99 0.14
CA VAL A 99 -3.11 7.36 0.49
C VAL A 99 -2.67 6.41 1.59
N GLY A 100 -1.64 5.61 1.33
CA GLY A 100 -1.09 4.72 2.34
C GLY A 100 0.30 5.17 2.78
N THR A 101 0.54 5.15 4.09
CA THR A 101 1.88 5.30 4.65
C THR A 101 2.29 3.96 5.22
N PHE A 102 3.51 3.54 4.88
CA PHE A 102 4.02 2.20 5.16
C PHE A 102 5.33 2.30 5.92
N SER A 103 5.47 1.52 6.97
CA SER A 103 6.75 1.34 7.65
C SER A 103 7.01 -0.16 7.76
N ILE A 104 8.30 -0.54 7.74
CA ILE A 104 8.65 -1.95 7.89
C ILE A 104 8.32 -2.36 9.31
N SER A 105 7.53 -3.42 9.46
CA SER A 105 7.15 -3.90 10.77
C SER A 105 8.37 -4.44 11.52
N ALA A 106 8.41 -4.22 12.83
CA ALA A 106 9.44 -4.81 13.67
C ALA A 106 9.36 -6.34 13.65
N ARG A 107 8.19 -6.90 13.35
CA ARG A 107 8.00 -8.36 13.25
C ARG A 107 7.86 -8.74 11.80
N GLN A 108 8.72 -9.67 11.35
CA GLN A 108 8.74 -10.14 9.97
C GLN A 108 8.21 -11.58 9.86
N GLU A 109 7.25 -11.93 10.68
CA GLU A 109 6.65 -13.28 10.68
C GLU A 109 5.18 -13.24 11.10
#